data_36cf08bb04ef03941204f3b2444c05f4
#
_entry.id   36cf08bb04ef03941204f3b2444c05f4
#
_cell.length_a   1.000
_cell.length_b   1.000
_cell.length_c   1.000
_cell.angle_alpha   90.00
_cell.angle_beta   90.00
_cell.angle_gamma   90.00
#
_symmetry.space_group_name_H-M   'P 1'
#
loop_
_entity.id
_entity.type
_entity.pdbx_description
1 polymer ?
#
loop_
_entity_poly.entity_id
_entity_poly.type
_entity_poly.pdbx_seq_one_letter_code
_entity_poly.pdbx_strand_id
1 'polypeptide(L)'
;MTEDNRLTMENPSGEGSEYSSPVSEAAQGQPAPETQLQESLAEENRSPVSEAVQEQPMQKGFAEENSSPAPGMAQEQATEGQSLQDPGTVASRHPVAEFRGLTKKYGSLVALNGVSFQIGSGRIVGLLGPNGSGKTTMIKLINGLLKPNKGEVLIDGLVPGPETAKLVSYLPDRNYLDGDMTFQRACKLFSTFYQDFDEHKAKEMLQALHINPKSRFKTLSKGNRDKAQLILVMSRRAKLYVLDEPIAGVDPAARDYILNRIVANYNPNATILISTHLISDVEKILDDVLFLKNGEVALYNSADEVRREHGKSVDEVFREVFAC
;
A
#
# COMPACT_ATOMS: atom_id res chain seq x y z
N MET A 1 23.30 29.42 -67.69
CA MET A 1 24.62 29.78 -67.22
C MET A 1 24.86 28.89 -66.03
N THR A 2 25.43 27.64 -66.31
CA THR A 2 26.85 27.29 -66.21
C THR A 2 27.25 27.15 -64.72
N GLU A 3 27.77 26.11 -64.16
CA GLU A 3 28.47 24.87 -64.63
C GLU A 3 28.60 23.96 -63.39
N ASP A 4 28.32 22.77 -63.54
CA ASP A 4 29.06 21.51 -63.40
C ASP A 4 30.42 21.56 -62.74
N ASN A 5 30.67 20.76 -61.72
CA ASN A 5 31.94 20.07 -61.61
C ASN A 5 31.86 18.80 -60.74
N ARG A 6 31.88 17.64 -61.38
CA ARG A 6 32.25 16.34 -60.84
C ARG A 6 33.77 16.27 -60.68
N LEU A 7 34.23 15.64 -59.62
CA LEU A 7 35.50 14.91 -59.65
C LEU A 7 35.42 13.68 -58.75
N THR A 8 35.52 12.53 -59.41
CA THR A 8 35.87 11.21 -58.94
C THR A 8 37.35 11.10 -58.64
N MET A 9 37.71 10.23 -57.69
CA MET A 9 38.88 9.32 -57.73
C MET A 9 39.01 8.62 -56.37
N GLU A 10 38.85 7.31 -56.34
CA GLU A 10 39.78 6.18 -56.42
C GLU A 10 40.38 5.77 -55.05
N ASN A 11 40.06 4.53 -54.76
CA ASN A 11 40.66 3.66 -53.74
C ASN A 11 42.09 3.23 -54.17
N PRO A 12 42.99 2.94 -53.27
CA PRO A 12 43.67 1.69 -53.35
C PRO A 12 43.77 0.90 -52.03
N SER A 13 43.65 -0.39 -52.22
CA SER A 13 43.98 -1.56 -51.46
C SER A 13 45.37 -1.59 -50.81
N GLY A 14 45.49 -2.27 -49.65
CA GLY A 14 46.76 -2.82 -49.20
C GLY A 14 46.79 -3.30 -47.75
N GLU A 15 46.78 -4.64 -47.57
CA GLU A 15 47.53 -5.47 -46.59
C GLU A 15 47.43 -5.12 -45.07
N GLY A 16 46.87 -5.91 -44.22
CA GLY A 16 47.32 -7.21 -43.73
C GLY A 16 48.30 -7.10 -42.57
N SER A 17 47.81 -7.23 -41.30
CA SER A 17 48.64 -7.82 -40.23
C SER A 17 47.74 -8.38 -39.13
N GLU A 18 47.87 -9.68 -38.94
CA GLU A 18 47.37 -10.44 -37.80
C GLU A 18 48.02 -9.95 -36.50
N TYR A 19 47.19 -9.67 -35.49
CA TYR A 19 47.64 -9.66 -34.11
C TYR A 19 46.68 -10.50 -33.28
N SER A 20 47.19 -11.64 -32.84
CA SER A 20 46.61 -12.58 -31.89
C SER A 20 46.41 -11.92 -30.51
N SER A 21 45.21 -12.08 -29.99
CA SER A 21 44.85 -11.74 -28.62
C SER A 21 45.36 -12.81 -27.62
N PRO A 22 45.81 -12.44 -26.43
CA PRO A 22 45.88 -13.38 -25.32
C PRO A 22 44.54 -13.37 -24.54
N VAL A 23 44.04 -14.58 -24.34
CA VAL A 23 42.95 -14.90 -23.41
C VAL A 23 43.40 -14.55 -22.00
N SER A 24 42.71 -13.64 -21.32
CA SER A 24 42.88 -13.43 -19.88
C SER A 24 41.64 -13.92 -19.13
N GLU A 25 41.95 -14.70 -18.10
CA GLU A 25 41.07 -15.41 -17.19
C GLU A 25 39.92 -14.57 -16.65
N ALA A 26 38.75 -15.21 -16.54
CA ALA A 26 37.57 -14.71 -15.91
C ALA A 26 37.80 -14.47 -14.41
N ALA A 27 37.81 -13.22 -13.99
CA ALA A 27 37.64 -12.87 -12.59
C ALA A 27 36.20 -13.14 -12.22
N GLN A 28 35.97 -14.08 -11.31
CA GLN A 28 34.71 -14.34 -10.65
C GLN A 28 34.35 -13.11 -9.81
N GLY A 29 33.37 -12.32 -10.27
CA GLY A 29 32.85 -11.18 -9.53
C GLY A 29 32.07 -11.66 -8.31
N GLN A 30 32.43 -11.12 -7.16
CA GLN A 30 31.65 -11.27 -5.94
C GLN A 30 30.26 -10.63 -6.14
N PRO A 31 29.16 -11.24 -5.64
CA PRO A 31 27.82 -10.67 -5.75
C PRO A 31 27.73 -9.36 -4.96
N ALA A 32 26.96 -8.42 -5.50
CA ALA A 32 26.72 -7.12 -4.88
C ALA A 32 26.04 -7.26 -3.51
N PRO A 33 26.22 -6.30 -2.58
CA PRO A 33 25.73 -6.39 -1.19
C PRO A 33 24.21 -6.54 -1.05
N GLU A 34 23.41 -6.27 -2.07
CA GLU A 34 21.96 -6.49 -2.04
C GLU A 34 21.53 -7.98 -2.05
N THR A 35 22.36 -8.86 -2.61
CA THR A 35 22.06 -10.31 -2.66
C THR A 35 22.27 -10.97 -1.31
N GLN A 36 23.23 -10.49 -0.52
CA GLN A 36 23.48 -11.02 0.84
C GLN A 36 22.39 -10.65 1.84
N LEU A 37 21.70 -9.51 1.65
CA LEU A 37 20.55 -9.10 2.47
C LEU A 37 19.31 -9.96 2.23
N GLN A 38 19.14 -10.53 1.05
CA GLN A 38 18.01 -11.40 0.76
C GLN A 38 18.17 -12.80 1.36
N GLU A 39 19.37 -13.34 1.42
CA GLU A 39 19.65 -14.64 2.04
C GLU A 39 19.51 -14.60 3.57
N SER A 40 19.96 -13.53 4.24
CA SER A 40 19.80 -13.38 5.70
C SER A 40 18.35 -13.25 6.15
N LEU A 41 17.45 -12.71 5.31
CA LEU A 41 16.02 -12.60 5.60
C LEU A 41 15.25 -13.92 5.37
N ALA A 42 15.81 -14.86 4.62
CA ALA A 42 15.21 -16.16 4.36
C ALA A 42 15.50 -17.17 5.50
N GLU A 43 16.58 -17.02 6.24
CA GLU A 43 16.93 -17.92 7.34
C GLU A 43 16.22 -17.58 8.66
N GLU A 44 15.87 -16.32 8.92
CA GLU A 44 15.14 -15.93 10.14
C GLU A 44 13.67 -16.39 10.20
N ASN A 45 13.11 -16.92 9.10
CA ASN A 45 11.69 -17.32 9.02
C ASN A 45 11.46 -18.84 9.10
N ARG A 46 12.47 -19.64 9.47
CA ARG A 46 12.31 -21.08 9.71
C ARG A 46 12.19 -21.35 11.20
N SER A 47 10.97 -21.30 11.74
CA SER A 47 10.62 -21.93 13.01
C SER A 47 9.90 -23.26 12.77
N PRO A 48 10.23 -24.32 13.50
CA PRO A 48 9.65 -25.65 13.30
C PRO A 48 8.23 -25.72 13.87
N VAL A 49 7.30 -26.18 13.05
CA VAL A 49 5.97 -26.60 13.50
C VAL A 49 6.03 -28.11 13.70
N SER A 50 5.98 -28.56 14.92
CA SER A 50 5.43 -29.87 15.32
C SER A 50 5.25 -29.91 16.82
N GLU A 51 3.99 -30.00 17.30
CA GLU A 51 3.60 -31.07 18.19
C GLU A 51 2.09 -31.04 18.48
N ALA A 52 1.55 -32.23 18.53
CA ALA A 52 0.19 -32.62 18.60
C ALA A 52 -0.62 -32.05 19.78
N VAL A 53 -1.85 -31.62 19.51
CA VAL A 53 -2.89 -31.47 20.54
C VAL A 53 -3.85 -32.64 20.44
N GLN A 54 -3.90 -33.47 21.49
CA GLN A 54 -4.83 -34.55 21.70
C GLN A 54 -6.23 -34.00 22.01
N GLU A 55 -7.23 -34.55 21.34
CA GLU A 55 -8.65 -34.34 21.62
C GLU A 55 -9.05 -35.02 22.94
N GLN A 56 -9.85 -34.32 23.77
CA GLN A 56 -10.66 -34.94 24.80
C GLN A 56 -12.12 -34.48 24.68
N PRO A 57 -13.12 -35.39 24.94
CA PRO A 57 -14.51 -35.15 24.58
C PRO A 57 -15.29 -34.42 25.66
N MET A 58 -16.26 -33.60 25.19
CA MET A 58 -17.24 -32.88 26.00
C MET A 58 -18.30 -33.86 26.54
N GLN A 59 -18.55 -33.79 27.86
CA GLN A 59 -19.73 -34.36 28.50
C GLN A 59 -20.85 -33.30 28.57
N LYS A 60 -22.05 -33.75 28.22
CA LYS A 60 -23.33 -33.02 28.34
C LYS A 60 -23.78 -33.05 29.81
N GLY A 61 -24.32 -31.92 30.30
CA GLY A 61 -25.09 -31.82 31.54
C GLY A 61 -26.23 -30.82 31.38
N PHE A 62 -27.46 -31.37 31.40
CA PHE A 62 -28.74 -30.65 31.47
C PHE A 62 -29.06 -30.28 32.93
N ALA A 63 -29.73 -29.12 33.15
CA ALA A 63 -30.84 -28.91 34.12
C ALA A 63 -31.18 -27.43 34.18
N GLU A 64 -32.23 -27.16 33.94
CA GLU A 64 -33.58 -26.60 34.19
C GLU A 64 -33.77 -25.72 35.44
N GLU A 65 -34.57 -24.68 35.19
CA GLU A 65 -35.64 -24.03 36.01
C GLU A 65 -35.25 -23.09 37.17
N ASN A 66 -35.68 -21.82 37.18
CA ASN A 66 -36.97 -21.30 37.62
C ASN A 66 -36.93 -19.80 38.00
N SER A 67 -37.98 -19.13 37.52
CA SER A 67 -38.83 -18.09 38.19
C SER A 67 -38.30 -16.73 38.60
N SER A 68 -38.94 -15.75 37.99
CA SER A 68 -39.16 -14.32 38.42
C SER A 68 -39.91 -14.25 39.79
N PRO A 69 -39.96 -13.07 40.51
CA PRO A 69 -40.78 -11.94 40.06
C PRO A 69 -40.21 -10.53 40.36
N ALA A 70 -40.72 -9.51 39.63
CA ALA A 70 -40.74 -8.08 39.98
C ALA A 70 -41.82 -7.83 41.08
N PRO A 71 -41.98 -6.62 41.75
CA PRO A 71 -41.98 -5.29 41.16
C PRO A 71 -41.44 -4.16 42.11
N GLY A 72 -41.32 -2.94 41.58
CA GLY A 72 -41.13 -1.77 42.44
C GLY A 72 -40.96 -0.46 41.65
N MET A 73 -42.05 0.27 41.47
CA MET A 73 -42.11 1.64 40.94
C MET A 73 -41.41 2.64 41.87
N ALA A 74 -40.67 3.58 41.33
CA ALA A 74 -40.55 4.95 41.81
C ALA A 74 -40.30 5.90 40.65
N GLN A 75 -41.28 6.78 40.41
CA GLN A 75 -41.19 7.95 39.55
C GLN A 75 -40.40 9.03 40.29
N GLU A 76 -39.40 9.62 39.63
CA GLU A 76 -38.93 10.95 39.96
C GLU A 76 -38.72 11.76 38.69
N GLN A 77 -39.45 12.89 38.64
CA GLN A 77 -39.42 13.89 37.61
C GLN A 77 -38.08 14.65 37.68
N ALA A 78 -37.40 14.79 36.58
CA ALA A 78 -36.27 15.71 36.45
C ALA A 78 -36.48 16.61 35.24
N THR A 79 -36.43 17.85 35.51
CA THR A 79 -36.53 19.07 34.75
C THR A 79 -35.76 19.08 33.43
N GLU A 80 -36.43 19.58 32.39
CA GLU A 80 -35.87 20.00 31.11
C GLU A 80 -34.79 21.07 31.31
N GLY A 81 -33.56 20.70 30.93
CA GLY A 81 -32.47 21.62 30.64
C GLY A 81 -32.16 21.56 29.17
N GLN A 82 -32.65 22.51 28.39
CA GLN A 82 -32.26 22.70 27.00
C GLN A 82 -30.75 23.07 26.96
N SER A 83 -29.89 22.12 26.62
CA SER A 83 -28.53 22.41 26.22
C SER A 83 -28.52 22.64 24.71
N LEU A 84 -28.13 23.84 24.33
CA LEU A 84 -27.81 24.26 22.96
C LEU A 84 -26.86 23.26 22.33
N GLN A 85 -27.31 22.57 21.29
CA GLN A 85 -26.49 21.73 20.46
C GLN A 85 -25.53 22.60 19.64
N ASP A 86 -24.26 22.54 19.97
CA ASP A 86 -23.16 23.06 19.15
C ASP A 86 -23.15 22.32 17.82
N PRO A 87 -23.28 22.98 16.65
CA PRO A 87 -23.19 22.30 15.35
C PRO A 87 -21.74 22.18 14.94
N GLY A 88 -20.98 21.27 15.58
CA GLY A 88 -19.56 21.12 15.29
C GLY A 88 -18.88 19.84 15.77
N THR A 89 -19.59 18.95 16.45
CA THR A 89 -19.00 17.68 16.87
C THR A 89 -19.08 16.70 15.72
N VAL A 90 -18.04 16.68 14.90
CA VAL A 90 -17.75 15.53 14.01
C VAL A 90 -17.66 14.31 14.93
N ALA A 91 -18.66 13.42 14.86
CA ALA A 91 -18.65 12.17 15.59
C ALA A 91 -17.27 11.54 15.45
N SER A 92 -16.59 11.30 16.55
CA SER A 92 -15.25 10.71 16.59
C SER A 92 -15.34 9.32 15.96
N ARG A 93 -15.10 9.24 14.63
CA ARG A 93 -15.02 7.98 13.93
C ARG A 93 -13.80 7.26 14.51
N HIS A 94 -14.00 6.03 15.00
CA HIS A 94 -12.89 5.22 15.50
C HIS A 94 -11.77 5.18 14.47
N PRO A 95 -10.50 5.30 14.90
CA PRO A 95 -9.37 5.26 13.99
C PRO A 95 -9.30 3.90 13.30
N VAL A 96 -9.13 3.90 11.97
CA VAL A 96 -8.95 2.65 11.22
C VAL A 96 -7.53 2.09 11.41
N ALA A 97 -6.55 2.97 11.66
CA ALA A 97 -5.20 2.57 12.01
C ALA A 97 -4.65 3.49 13.11
N GLU A 98 -3.97 2.89 14.10
CA GLU A 98 -3.36 3.60 15.21
C GLU A 98 -1.91 3.14 15.38
N PHE A 99 -1.01 4.09 15.56
CA PHE A 99 0.43 3.87 15.74
C PHE A 99 0.84 4.43 17.11
N ARG A 100 1.46 3.59 17.96
CA ARG A 100 1.83 3.93 19.33
C ARG A 100 3.32 3.68 19.55
N GLY A 101 4.14 4.71 19.48
CA GLY A 101 5.59 4.63 19.69
C GLY A 101 6.31 3.65 18.76
N LEU A 102 5.80 3.49 17.54
CA LEU A 102 6.21 2.46 16.60
C LEU A 102 7.65 2.67 16.16
N THR A 103 8.50 1.68 16.46
CA THR A 103 9.92 1.69 16.07
C THR A 103 10.26 0.42 15.30
N LYS A 104 10.94 0.56 14.15
CA LYS A 104 11.48 -0.55 13.38
C LYS A 104 12.94 -0.31 13.02
N LYS A 105 13.77 -1.34 13.30
CA LYS A 105 15.21 -1.33 12.99
C LYS A 105 15.58 -2.51 12.11
N TYR A 106 16.57 -2.32 11.26
CA TYR A 106 17.26 -3.35 10.49
C TYR A 106 18.76 -3.26 10.82
N GLY A 107 19.24 -4.12 11.73
CA GLY A 107 20.57 -3.96 12.28
C GLY A 107 20.75 -2.59 12.95
N SER A 108 21.71 -1.81 12.45
CA SER A 108 21.98 -0.43 12.91
C SER A 108 21.04 0.62 12.31
N LEU A 109 20.38 0.31 11.18
CA LEU A 109 19.48 1.25 10.49
C LEU A 109 18.15 1.36 11.23
N VAL A 110 17.77 2.57 11.64
CA VAL A 110 16.45 2.87 12.21
C VAL A 110 15.54 3.33 11.06
N ALA A 111 14.61 2.47 10.65
CA ALA A 111 13.69 2.76 9.56
C ALA A 111 12.43 3.51 10.01
N LEU A 112 11.99 3.30 11.28
CA LEU A 112 10.94 4.07 11.95
C LEU A 112 11.37 4.31 13.40
N ASN A 113 11.17 5.51 13.91
CA ASN A 113 11.64 5.95 15.20
C ASN A 113 10.53 6.57 16.05
N GLY A 114 9.89 5.77 16.91
CA GLY A 114 8.91 6.25 17.89
C GLY A 114 7.64 6.87 17.29
N VAL A 115 7.22 6.45 16.11
CA VAL A 115 6.09 7.02 15.37
C VAL A 115 4.77 6.82 16.12
N SER A 116 4.02 7.92 16.35
CA SER A 116 2.72 7.91 17.02
C SER A 116 1.75 8.85 16.31
N PHE A 117 0.64 8.30 15.79
CA PHE A 117 -0.47 9.05 15.18
C PHE A 117 -1.64 8.10 14.95
N GLN A 118 -2.78 8.64 14.49
CA GLN A 118 -3.97 7.87 14.16
C GLN A 118 -4.49 8.25 12.78
N ILE A 119 -4.99 7.29 12.02
CA ILE A 119 -5.68 7.50 10.75
C ILE A 119 -7.18 7.29 10.97
N GLY A 120 -7.97 8.33 10.69
CA GLY A 120 -9.42 8.28 10.79
C GLY A 120 -10.05 7.42 9.69
N SER A 121 -11.28 6.92 9.94
CA SER A 121 -12.06 6.20 8.93
C SER A 121 -12.65 7.15 7.87
N GLY A 122 -12.80 6.68 6.64
CA GLY A 122 -13.43 7.42 5.54
C GLY A 122 -12.58 8.58 5.02
N ARG A 123 -11.25 8.40 4.95
CA ARG A 123 -10.29 9.41 4.49
C ARG A 123 -9.36 8.84 3.42
N ILE A 124 -8.93 9.68 2.50
CA ILE A 124 -7.84 9.39 1.56
C ILE A 124 -6.58 10.08 2.10
N VAL A 125 -5.63 9.30 2.56
CA VAL A 125 -4.41 9.76 3.25
C VAL A 125 -3.18 9.54 2.37
N GLY A 126 -2.44 10.59 2.09
CA GLY A 126 -1.16 10.53 1.39
C GLY A 126 -0.01 10.26 2.35
N LEU A 127 0.66 9.11 2.24
CA LEU A 127 1.92 8.81 2.94
C LEU A 127 3.08 9.27 2.05
N LEU A 128 3.61 10.43 2.32
CA LEU A 128 4.54 11.16 1.47
C LEU A 128 5.93 11.23 2.12
N GLY A 129 6.97 11.10 1.31
CA GLY A 129 8.35 11.14 1.78
C GLY A 129 9.32 10.67 0.70
N PRO A 130 10.61 11.03 0.79
CA PRO A 130 11.63 10.56 -0.14
C PRO A 130 11.86 9.04 -0.01
N ASN A 131 12.62 8.50 -0.95
CA ASN A 131 13.05 7.10 -0.86
C ASN A 131 13.91 6.91 0.41
N GLY A 132 13.67 5.79 1.12
CA GLY A 132 14.34 5.52 2.40
C GLY A 132 13.72 6.20 3.62
N SER A 133 12.67 7.01 3.50
CA SER A 133 12.02 7.66 4.64
C SER A 133 11.28 6.71 5.59
N GLY A 134 11.03 5.46 5.19
CA GLY A 134 10.33 4.45 6.01
C GLY A 134 8.93 4.08 5.54
N LYS A 135 8.41 4.65 4.43
CA LYS A 135 7.04 4.40 3.91
C LYS A 135 6.72 2.92 3.73
N THR A 136 7.53 2.20 2.94
CA THR A 136 7.33 0.75 2.71
C THR A 136 7.48 -0.07 4.00
N THR A 137 8.33 0.36 4.94
CA THR A 137 8.44 -0.28 6.27
C THR A 137 7.15 -0.11 7.06
N MET A 138 6.58 1.09 7.10
CA MET A 138 5.30 1.36 7.74
C MET A 138 4.17 0.53 7.11
N ILE A 139 4.08 0.49 5.78
CA ILE A 139 3.13 -0.31 5.02
C ILE A 139 3.24 -1.81 5.37
N LYS A 140 4.46 -2.35 5.44
CA LYS A 140 4.68 -3.75 5.80
C LYS A 140 4.27 -4.06 7.24
N LEU A 141 4.43 -3.12 8.17
CA LEU A 141 3.96 -3.27 9.56
C LEU A 141 2.42 -3.24 9.64
N ILE A 142 1.74 -2.36 8.91
CA ILE A 142 0.27 -2.32 8.77
C ILE A 142 -0.27 -3.68 8.29
N ASN A 143 0.42 -4.29 7.32
CA ASN A 143 0.00 -5.57 6.73
C ASN A 143 0.46 -6.81 7.51
N GLY A 144 1.12 -6.66 8.67
CA GLY A 144 1.64 -7.77 9.46
C GLY A 144 2.80 -8.54 8.82
N LEU A 145 3.37 -7.99 7.71
CA LEU A 145 4.52 -8.57 7.02
C LEU A 145 5.84 -8.36 7.78
N LEU A 146 5.84 -7.45 8.75
CA LEU A 146 6.94 -7.18 9.66
C LEU A 146 6.42 -7.04 11.07
N LYS A 147 7.27 -7.35 12.06
CA LYS A 147 7.02 -7.07 13.48
C LYS A 147 7.80 -5.82 13.92
N PRO A 148 7.24 -4.93 14.73
CA PRO A 148 7.95 -3.79 15.27
C PRO A 148 9.02 -4.24 16.28
N ASN A 149 10.06 -3.41 16.49
CA ASN A 149 11.04 -3.60 17.57
C ASN A 149 10.53 -3.00 18.88
N LYS A 150 9.76 -1.89 18.80
CA LYS A 150 9.11 -1.24 19.95
C LYS A 150 7.79 -0.64 19.48
N GLY A 151 6.88 -0.44 20.45
CA GLY A 151 5.55 0.10 20.16
C GLY A 151 4.67 -0.89 19.42
N GLU A 152 3.57 -0.41 18.91
CA GLU A 152 2.57 -1.22 18.21
C GLU A 152 1.87 -0.44 17.11
N VAL A 153 1.30 -1.17 16.16
CA VAL A 153 0.30 -0.67 15.22
C VAL A 153 -0.98 -1.48 15.41
N LEU A 154 -2.13 -0.81 15.39
CA LEU A 154 -3.43 -1.45 15.49
C LEU A 154 -4.25 -1.09 14.25
N ILE A 155 -4.94 -2.06 13.70
CA ILE A 155 -5.87 -1.90 12.58
C ILE A 155 -7.26 -2.25 13.09
N ASP A 156 -8.17 -1.28 13.09
CA ASP A 156 -9.51 -1.43 13.68
C ASP A 156 -9.45 -1.96 15.13
N GLY A 157 -8.44 -1.50 15.90
CA GLY A 157 -8.19 -1.93 17.27
C GLY A 157 -7.46 -3.27 17.43
N LEU A 158 -7.13 -3.97 16.33
CA LEU A 158 -6.49 -5.29 16.34
C LEU A 158 -5.02 -5.20 15.92
N VAL A 159 -4.16 -6.01 16.53
CA VAL A 159 -2.78 -6.20 16.07
C VAL A 159 -2.77 -6.86 14.70
N PRO A 160 -1.92 -6.40 13.74
CA PRO A 160 -1.84 -6.99 12.41
C PRO A 160 -1.62 -8.51 12.41
N GLY A 161 -2.49 -9.23 11.70
CA GLY A 161 -2.53 -10.67 11.62
C GLY A 161 -3.66 -11.17 10.71
N PRO A 162 -4.05 -12.46 10.82
CA PRO A 162 -5.07 -13.04 9.93
C PRO A 162 -6.42 -12.32 9.96
N GLU A 163 -6.84 -11.79 11.11
CA GLU A 163 -8.12 -11.06 11.22
C GLU A 163 -8.04 -9.69 10.54
N THR A 164 -6.94 -8.96 10.71
CA THR A 164 -6.77 -7.68 10.03
C THR A 164 -6.53 -7.84 8.53
N ALA A 165 -5.99 -8.97 8.07
CA ALA A 165 -5.85 -9.27 6.65
C ALA A 165 -7.21 -9.34 5.92
N LYS A 166 -8.30 -9.63 6.64
CA LYS A 166 -9.67 -9.56 6.11
C LYS A 166 -10.13 -8.11 5.92
N LEU A 167 -9.60 -7.18 6.72
CA LEU A 167 -9.98 -5.76 6.75
C LEU A 167 -9.13 -4.89 5.83
N VAL A 168 -7.92 -5.35 5.48
CA VAL A 168 -6.94 -4.61 4.68
C VAL A 168 -6.86 -5.15 3.26
N SER A 169 -6.91 -4.27 2.28
CA SER A 169 -6.63 -4.59 0.88
C SER A 169 -5.31 -3.91 0.48
N TYR A 170 -4.29 -4.70 0.16
CA TYR A 170 -2.93 -4.21 -0.05
C TYR A 170 -2.47 -4.37 -1.49
N LEU A 171 -1.96 -3.28 -2.07
CA LEU A 171 -1.25 -3.25 -3.34
C LEU A 171 0.23 -2.94 -3.07
N PRO A 172 1.15 -3.88 -3.22
CA PRO A 172 2.59 -3.61 -3.12
C PRO A 172 3.12 -2.89 -4.37
N ASP A 173 4.27 -2.22 -4.22
CA ASP A 173 5.00 -1.55 -5.31
C ASP A 173 5.51 -2.50 -6.40
N ARG A 174 5.61 -3.80 -6.07
CA ARG A 174 6.10 -4.85 -6.95
C ARG A 174 5.00 -5.78 -7.39
N ASN A 175 5.17 -6.36 -8.57
CA ASN A 175 4.28 -7.42 -9.01
C ASN A 175 4.38 -8.63 -8.06
N TYR A 176 3.24 -9.02 -7.49
CA TYR A 176 3.11 -10.15 -6.55
C TYR A 176 2.38 -11.34 -7.15
N LEU A 177 1.86 -11.22 -8.38
CA LEU A 177 1.15 -12.30 -9.05
C LEU A 177 2.08 -13.07 -9.97
N ASP A 178 1.86 -14.37 -10.07
CA ASP A 178 2.56 -15.23 -11.00
C ASP A 178 2.34 -14.74 -12.45
N GLY A 179 3.43 -14.55 -13.18
CA GLY A 179 3.41 -14.09 -14.57
C GLY A 179 2.64 -15.01 -15.52
N ASP A 180 2.53 -16.30 -15.25
CA ASP A 180 1.76 -17.27 -16.03
C ASP A 180 0.26 -17.30 -15.67
N MET A 181 -0.13 -16.64 -14.59
CA MET A 181 -1.52 -16.46 -14.20
C MET A 181 -2.26 -15.53 -15.17
N THR A 182 -3.53 -15.81 -15.45
CA THR A 182 -4.44 -14.88 -16.14
C THR A 182 -5.22 -14.07 -15.13
N PHE A 183 -5.76 -12.90 -15.56
CA PHE A 183 -6.63 -12.10 -14.70
C PHE A 183 -7.84 -12.89 -14.19
N GLN A 184 -8.45 -13.68 -15.05
CA GLN A 184 -9.58 -14.54 -14.66
C GLN A 184 -9.22 -15.55 -13.57
N ARG A 185 -7.99 -16.11 -13.62
CA ARG A 185 -7.49 -17.01 -12.58
C ARG A 185 -7.19 -16.25 -11.27
N ALA A 186 -6.67 -15.03 -11.39
CA ALA A 186 -6.44 -14.16 -10.24
C ALA A 186 -7.77 -13.79 -9.55
N CYS A 187 -8.85 -13.46 -10.29
CA CYS A 187 -10.17 -13.25 -9.71
C CYS A 187 -10.67 -14.47 -8.91
N LYS A 188 -10.53 -15.69 -9.46
CA LYS A 188 -10.90 -16.91 -8.72
C LYS A 188 -10.08 -17.08 -7.44
N LEU A 189 -8.78 -16.77 -7.50
CA LEU A 189 -7.92 -16.83 -6.34
C LEU A 189 -8.39 -15.85 -5.25
N PHE A 190 -8.66 -14.61 -5.65
CA PHE A 190 -9.15 -13.58 -4.73
C PHE A 190 -10.50 -13.96 -4.12
N SER A 191 -11.45 -14.48 -4.92
CA SER A 191 -12.75 -14.96 -4.43
C SER A 191 -12.62 -16.13 -3.44
N THR A 192 -11.56 -16.93 -3.56
CA THR A 192 -11.31 -18.03 -2.64
C THR A 192 -10.80 -17.54 -1.27
N PHE A 193 -9.92 -16.53 -1.26
CA PHE A 193 -9.30 -16.03 -0.02
C PHE A 193 -10.07 -14.90 0.63
N TYR A 194 -10.81 -14.10 -0.14
CA TYR A 194 -11.48 -12.91 0.34
C TYR A 194 -12.98 -12.97 0.05
N GLN A 195 -13.78 -13.19 1.08
CA GLN A 195 -15.25 -13.23 0.97
C GLN A 195 -15.86 -11.91 0.54
N ASP A 196 -15.13 -10.80 0.74
CA ASP A 196 -15.48 -9.44 0.37
C ASP A 196 -15.07 -9.04 -1.05
N PHE A 197 -14.51 -9.98 -1.83
CA PHE A 197 -14.09 -9.71 -3.22
C PHE A 197 -15.27 -9.70 -4.18
N ASP A 198 -15.40 -8.62 -4.94
CA ASP A 198 -16.44 -8.42 -5.94
C ASP A 198 -15.90 -8.72 -7.34
N GLU A 199 -16.11 -9.96 -7.80
CA GLU A 199 -15.62 -10.40 -9.11
C GLU A 199 -16.31 -9.66 -10.27
N HIS A 200 -17.57 -9.23 -10.11
CA HIS A 200 -18.30 -8.48 -11.14
C HIS A 200 -17.65 -7.12 -11.33
N LYS A 201 -17.42 -6.38 -10.23
CA LYS A 201 -16.72 -5.10 -10.23
C LYS A 201 -15.32 -5.22 -10.87
N ALA A 202 -14.56 -6.28 -10.54
CA ALA A 202 -13.24 -6.52 -11.12
C ALA A 202 -13.29 -6.67 -12.65
N LYS A 203 -14.28 -7.42 -13.15
CA LYS A 203 -14.46 -7.62 -14.59
C LYS A 203 -14.89 -6.34 -15.31
N GLU A 204 -15.81 -5.58 -14.74
CA GLU A 204 -16.24 -4.28 -15.30
C GLU A 204 -15.08 -3.29 -15.40
N MET A 205 -14.29 -3.16 -14.33
CA MET A 205 -13.12 -2.28 -14.32
C MET A 205 -12.07 -2.72 -15.36
N LEU A 206 -11.84 -4.03 -15.51
CA LEU A 206 -10.91 -4.56 -16.50
C LEU A 206 -11.38 -4.30 -17.94
N GLN A 207 -12.68 -4.48 -18.19
CA GLN A 207 -13.30 -4.22 -19.50
C GLN A 207 -13.18 -2.74 -19.87
N ALA A 208 -13.41 -1.83 -18.93
CA ALA A 208 -13.26 -0.39 -19.14
C ALA A 208 -11.81 0.03 -19.49
N LEU A 209 -10.82 -0.79 -19.12
CA LEU A 209 -9.41 -0.60 -19.49
C LEU A 209 -9.00 -1.36 -20.76
N HIS A 210 -9.94 -2.02 -21.43
CA HIS A 210 -9.70 -2.83 -22.64
C HIS A 210 -8.63 -3.91 -22.46
N ILE A 211 -8.49 -4.47 -21.25
CA ILE A 211 -7.54 -5.54 -20.95
C ILE A 211 -8.24 -6.89 -21.10
N ASN A 212 -7.69 -7.78 -21.93
CA ASN A 212 -8.26 -9.12 -22.11
C ASN A 212 -8.06 -9.98 -20.84
N PRO A 213 -9.14 -10.48 -20.20
CA PRO A 213 -9.07 -11.25 -18.96
C PRO A 213 -8.36 -12.60 -19.10
N LYS A 214 -8.17 -13.12 -20.31
CA LYS A 214 -7.45 -14.36 -20.61
C LYS A 214 -5.96 -14.15 -20.88
N SER A 215 -5.48 -12.90 -20.97
CA SER A 215 -4.07 -12.60 -21.12
C SER A 215 -3.30 -12.98 -19.84
N ARG A 216 -2.11 -13.56 -20.00
CA ARG A 216 -1.19 -13.83 -18.88
C ARG A 216 -0.54 -12.55 -18.41
N PHE A 217 -0.31 -12.39 -17.10
CA PHE A 217 0.32 -11.19 -16.55
C PHE A 217 1.68 -10.88 -17.20
N LYS A 218 2.50 -11.89 -17.51
CA LYS A 218 3.79 -11.71 -18.18
C LYS A 218 3.69 -11.15 -19.60
N THR A 219 2.55 -11.30 -20.28
CA THR A 219 2.33 -10.79 -21.65
C THR A 219 1.76 -9.38 -21.65
N LEU A 220 1.33 -8.84 -20.51
CA LEU A 220 0.86 -7.48 -20.38
C LEU A 220 2.05 -6.51 -20.32
N SER A 221 1.86 -5.30 -20.85
CA SER A 221 2.79 -4.20 -20.58
C SER A 221 2.87 -3.93 -19.08
N LYS A 222 3.96 -3.29 -18.60
CA LYS A 222 4.08 -2.93 -17.18
C LYS A 222 2.85 -2.19 -16.69
N GLY A 223 2.45 -1.10 -17.37
CA GLY A 223 1.29 -0.30 -16.97
C GLY A 223 -0.03 -1.10 -16.95
N ASN A 224 -0.27 -1.99 -17.90
CA ASN A 224 -1.49 -2.82 -17.89
C ASN A 224 -1.46 -3.87 -16.79
N ARG A 225 -0.29 -4.37 -16.42
CA ARG A 225 -0.11 -5.28 -15.30
C ARG A 225 -0.40 -4.58 -13.97
N ASP A 226 0.14 -3.36 -13.79
CA ASP A 226 -0.07 -2.55 -12.59
C ASP A 226 -1.56 -2.18 -12.45
N LYS A 227 -2.20 -1.76 -13.55
CA LYS A 227 -3.67 -1.52 -13.60
C LYS A 227 -4.47 -2.76 -13.21
N ALA A 228 -4.13 -3.93 -13.74
CA ALA A 228 -4.85 -5.17 -13.44
C ALA A 228 -4.70 -5.56 -11.95
N GLN A 229 -3.53 -5.38 -11.35
CA GLN A 229 -3.32 -5.63 -9.92
C GLN A 229 -4.13 -4.64 -9.05
N LEU A 230 -4.13 -3.36 -9.41
CA LEU A 230 -4.93 -2.34 -8.72
C LEU A 230 -6.43 -2.68 -8.78
N ILE A 231 -6.95 -3.15 -9.93
CA ILE A 231 -8.34 -3.58 -10.05
C ILE A 231 -8.67 -4.68 -9.04
N LEU A 232 -7.83 -5.70 -8.91
CA LEU A 232 -8.06 -6.79 -7.96
C LEU A 232 -8.14 -6.25 -6.53
N VAL A 233 -7.23 -5.37 -6.13
CA VAL A 233 -7.20 -4.76 -4.80
C VAL A 233 -8.43 -3.88 -4.56
N MET A 234 -8.80 -3.03 -5.53
CA MET A 234 -9.96 -2.13 -5.42
C MET A 234 -11.32 -2.83 -5.55
N SER A 235 -11.33 -4.09 -5.96
CA SER A 235 -12.55 -4.90 -6.04
C SER A 235 -12.87 -5.65 -4.74
N ARG A 236 -12.10 -5.50 -3.69
CA ARG A 236 -12.45 -5.90 -2.32
C ARG A 236 -13.32 -4.83 -1.65
N ARG A 237 -14.05 -5.20 -0.60
CA ARG A 237 -14.81 -4.27 0.27
C ARG A 237 -14.09 -4.10 1.61
N ALA A 238 -12.80 -3.74 1.55
CA ALA A 238 -11.94 -3.57 2.70
C ALA A 238 -12.30 -2.32 3.52
N LYS A 239 -11.92 -2.27 4.81
CA LYS A 239 -11.97 -1.07 5.64
C LYS A 239 -10.79 -0.14 5.38
N LEU A 240 -9.63 -0.72 5.07
CA LEU A 240 -8.40 0.01 4.77
C LEU A 240 -7.77 -0.51 3.47
N TYR A 241 -7.60 0.37 2.50
CA TYR A 241 -6.80 0.10 1.31
C TYR A 241 -5.43 0.71 1.52
N VAL A 242 -4.38 -0.08 1.30
CA VAL A 242 -2.99 0.36 1.39
C VAL A 242 -2.37 0.20 0.00
N LEU A 243 -2.09 1.32 -0.65
CA LEU A 243 -1.60 1.35 -2.03
C LEU A 243 -0.16 1.89 -2.04
N ASP A 244 0.80 1.01 -2.30
CA ASP A 244 2.23 1.38 -2.36
C ASP A 244 2.61 1.71 -3.81
N GLU A 245 2.87 3.00 -4.08
CA GLU A 245 3.22 3.56 -5.39
C GLU A 245 2.25 3.15 -6.54
N PRO A 246 0.91 3.30 -6.38
CA PRO A 246 -0.08 2.73 -7.31
C PRO A 246 -0.03 3.29 -8.73
N ILE A 247 0.63 4.43 -8.97
CA ILE A 247 0.71 5.13 -10.25
C ILE A 247 2.13 5.31 -10.78
N ALA A 248 3.16 4.81 -10.08
CA ALA A 248 4.56 5.05 -10.43
C ALA A 248 4.97 4.45 -11.79
N GLY A 249 4.32 3.37 -12.22
CA GLY A 249 4.58 2.72 -13.50
C GLY A 249 3.61 3.10 -14.63
N VAL A 250 2.74 4.07 -14.38
CA VAL A 250 1.64 4.43 -15.29
C VAL A 250 1.99 5.68 -16.07
N ASP A 251 1.62 5.71 -17.35
CA ASP A 251 1.77 6.90 -18.18
C ASP A 251 0.92 8.07 -17.64
N PRO A 252 1.38 9.32 -17.78
CA PRO A 252 0.70 10.49 -17.22
C PRO A 252 -0.77 10.62 -17.62
N ALA A 253 -1.12 10.29 -18.88
CA ALA A 253 -2.50 10.40 -19.36
C ALA A 253 -3.44 9.39 -18.69
N ALA A 254 -2.92 8.23 -18.27
CA ALA A 254 -3.70 7.21 -17.58
C ALA A 254 -3.74 7.38 -16.06
N ARG A 255 -2.89 8.21 -15.45
CA ARG A 255 -2.87 8.45 -13.99
C ARG A 255 -4.19 9.04 -13.50
N ASP A 256 -4.65 10.11 -14.14
CA ASP A 256 -5.94 10.74 -13.81
C ASP A 256 -7.11 9.76 -13.89
N TYR A 257 -7.11 8.92 -14.93
CA TYR A 257 -8.13 7.88 -15.05
C TYR A 257 -8.09 6.89 -13.87
N ILE A 258 -6.90 6.45 -13.46
CA ILE A 258 -6.74 5.53 -12.34
C ILE A 258 -7.17 6.18 -11.03
N LEU A 259 -6.72 7.41 -10.76
CA LEU A 259 -7.07 8.14 -9.54
C LEU A 259 -8.59 8.37 -9.46
N ASN A 260 -9.21 8.79 -10.55
CA ASN A 260 -10.65 8.94 -10.62
C ASN A 260 -11.38 7.60 -10.39
N ARG A 261 -10.83 6.47 -10.86
CA ARG A 261 -11.40 5.13 -10.59
C ARG A 261 -11.21 4.68 -9.15
N ILE A 262 -10.10 5.03 -8.51
CA ILE A 262 -9.90 4.81 -7.07
C ILE A 262 -11.00 5.54 -6.31
N VAL A 263 -11.20 6.83 -6.57
CA VAL A 263 -12.21 7.66 -5.89
C VAL A 263 -13.63 7.20 -6.20
N ALA A 264 -13.98 6.94 -7.47
CA ALA A 264 -15.33 6.54 -7.88
C ALA A 264 -15.74 5.15 -7.37
N ASN A 265 -14.78 4.26 -7.13
CA ASN A 265 -15.04 2.90 -6.63
C ASN A 265 -14.77 2.74 -5.13
N TYR A 266 -14.45 3.82 -4.48
CA TYR A 266 -14.16 3.90 -3.06
C TYR A 266 -15.47 3.86 -2.24
N ASN A 267 -15.45 3.06 -1.16
CA ASN A 267 -16.51 3.09 -0.18
C ASN A 267 -16.28 4.29 0.76
N PRO A 268 -17.20 5.25 0.90
CA PRO A 268 -17.01 6.45 1.76
C PRO A 268 -16.70 6.14 3.23
N ASN A 269 -16.99 4.92 3.67
CA ASN A 269 -16.69 4.46 5.03
C ASN A 269 -15.32 3.76 5.15
N ALA A 270 -14.65 3.47 4.03
CA ALA A 270 -13.31 2.88 4.02
C ALA A 270 -12.26 4.00 4.04
N THR A 271 -11.02 3.65 4.31
CA THR A 271 -9.88 4.57 4.26
C THR A 271 -8.90 4.09 3.20
N ILE A 272 -8.29 5.01 2.49
CA ILE A 272 -7.22 4.71 1.53
C ILE A 272 -5.94 5.37 2.04
N LEU A 273 -4.88 4.59 2.20
CA LEU A 273 -3.52 5.07 2.43
C LEU A 273 -2.73 4.89 1.14
N ILE A 274 -2.30 5.99 0.52
CA ILE A 274 -1.53 5.99 -0.73
C ILE A 274 -0.12 6.44 -0.43
N SER A 275 0.88 5.58 -0.64
CA SER A 275 2.27 6.03 -0.68
C SER A 275 2.65 6.44 -2.10
N THR A 276 3.29 7.58 -2.24
CA THR A 276 3.82 8.02 -3.54
C THR A 276 4.87 9.12 -3.39
N HIS A 277 5.68 9.26 -4.42
CA HIS A 277 6.57 10.40 -4.64
C HIS A 277 6.03 11.36 -5.73
N LEU A 278 4.90 11.01 -6.37
CA LEU A 278 4.22 11.81 -7.41
C LEU A 278 3.10 12.64 -6.77
N ILE A 279 3.47 13.61 -5.93
CA ILE A 279 2.54 14.34 -5.06
C ILE A 279 1.58 15.19 -5.86
N SER A 280 2.08 15.92 -6.87
CA SER A 280 1.27 16.77 -7.76
C SER A 280 0.12 16.03 -8.44
N ASP A 281 0.28 14.73 -8.69
CA ASP A 281 -0.77 13.93 -9.34
C ASP A 281 -1.87 13.54 -8.35
N VAL A 282 -1.51 13.26 -7.09
CA VAL A 282 -2.46 12.73 -6.08
C VAL A 282 -3.05 13.79 -5.16
N GLU A 283 -2.40 14.96 -4.98
CA GLU A 283 -2.79 15.94 -3.95
C GLU A 283 -4.23 16.44 -4.05
N LYS A 284 -4.83 16.38 -5.26
CA LYS A 284 -6.21 16.80 -5.50
C LYS A 284 -7.27 15.85 -4.96
N ILE A 285 -6.87 14.61 -4.64
CA ILE A 285 -7.77 13.59 -4.08
C ILE A 285 -7.51 13.30 -2.60
N LEU A 286 -6.45 13.89 -2.01
CA LEU A 286 -6.09 13.66 -0.62
C LEU A 286 -6.92 14.51 0.33
N ASP A 287 -7.49 13.85 1.35
CA ASP A 287 -8.08 14.50 2.52
C ASP A 287 -7.01 14.88 3.54
N ASP A 288 -6.06 13.97 3.80
CA ASP A 288 -4.97 14.17 4.76
C ASP A 288 -3.61 13.85 4.14
N VAL A 289 -2.57 14.47 4.68
CA VAL A 289 -1.19 14.25 4.27
C VAL A 289 -0.32 13.92 5.47
N LEU A 290 0.47 12.86 5.34
CA LEU A 290 1.45 12.40 6.31
C LEU A 290 2.84 12.46 5.68
N PHE A 291 3.68 13.38 6.15
CA PHE A 291 5.07 13.50 5.71
C PHE A 291 5.98 12.68 6.61
N LEU A 292 6.66 11.70 6.03
CA LEU A 292 7.60 10.84 6.73
C LEU A 292 9.03 11.20 6.33
N LYS A 293 9.85 11.65 7.31
CA LYS A 293 11.25 12.05 7.12
C LYS A 293 12.13 11.29 8.09
N ASN A 294 13.13 10.54 7.59
CA ASN A 294 14.10 9.79 8.41
C ASN A 294 13.44 8.87 9.46
N GLY A 295 12.32 8.25 9.10
CA GLY A 295 11.59 7.37 10.00
C GLY A 295 10.71 8.07 11.04
N GLU A 296 10.55 9.38 10.98
CA GLU A 296 9.73 10.18 11.90
C GLU A 296 8.62 10.92 11.14
N VAL A 297 7.51 11.22 11.80
CA VAL A 297 6.44 12.05 11.26
C VAL A 297 6.87 13.50 11.32
N ALA A 298 7.13 14.09 10.16
CA ALA A 298 7.48 15.50 10.04
C ALA A 298 6.24 16.41 10.01
N LEU A 299 5.13 15.91 9.43
CA LEU A 299 3.85 16.61 9.37
C LEU A 299 2.72 15.60 9.22
N TYR A 300 1.61 15.79 9.93
CA TYR A 300 0.35 15.10 9.69
C TYR A 300 -0.80 16.08 9.89
N ASN A 301 -1.49 16.43 8.82
CA ASN A 301 -2.61 17.36 8.85
C ASN A 301 -3.54 17.13 7.64
N SER A 302 -4.72 17.77 7.64
CA SER A 302 -5.55 17.78 6.44
C SER A 302 -4.85 18.51 5.29
N ALA A 303 -5.06 18.06 4.05
CA ALA A 303 -4.48 18.68 2.88
C ALA A 303 -4.91 20.15 2.73
N ASP A 304 -6.17 20.46 3.10
CA ASP A 304 -6.69 21.81 3.06
C ASP A 304 -6.07 22.71 4.13
N GLU A 305 -5.83 22.19 5.34
CA GLU A 305 -5.13 22.89 6.40
C GLU A 305 -3.70 23.26 5.96
N VAL A 306 -2.98 22.30 5.39
CA VAL A 306 -1.62 22.52 4.87
C VAL A 306 -1.61 23.61 3.81
N ARG A 307 -2.56 23.57 2.86
CA ARG A 307 -2.69 24.62 1.84
C ARG A 307 -3.01 25.99 2.44
N ARG A 308 -3.88 26.03 3.45
CA ARG A 308 -4.30 27.29 4.10
C ARG A 308 -3.18 27.90 4.92
N GLU A 309 -2.45 27.12 5.72
CA GLU A 309 -1.39 27.60 6.59
C GLU A 309 -0.16 28.10 5.81
N HIS A 310 0.19 27.41 4.74
CA HIS A 310 1.38 27.72 3.96
C HIS A 310 1.09 28.61 2.75
N GLY A 311 -0.15 28.79 2.31
CA GLY A 311 -0.52 29.48 1.08
C GLY A 311 0.05 28.83 -0.19
N LYS A 312 0.31 27.52 -0.16
CA LYS A 312 1.01 26.73 -1.18
C LYS A 312 0.31 25.39 -1.39
N SER A 313 0.61 24.74 -2.54
CA SER A 313 0.19 23.35 -2.77
C SER A 313 0.91 22.39 -1.82
N VAL A 314 0.35 21.20 -1.64
CA VAL A 314 0.98 20.14 -0.84
C VAL A 314 2.35 19.74 -1.40
N ASP A 315 2.49 19.71 -2.73
CA ASP A 315 3.77 19.43 -3.40
C ASP A 315 4.83 20.50 -3.10
N GLU A 316 4.46 21.79 -3.11
CA GLU A 316 5.38 22.88 -2.75
C GLU A 316 5.81 22.82 -1.28
N VAL A 317 4.87 22.59 -0.35
CA VAL A 317 5.18 22.43 1.08
C VAL A 317 6.08 21.20 1.29
N PHE A 318 5.80 20.11 0.60
CA PHE A 318 6.66 18.92 0.64
C PHE A 318 8.09 19.24 0.22
N ARG A 319 8.27 19.94 -0.91
CA ARG A 319 9.61 20.33 -1.38
C ARG A 319 10.34 21.20 -0.35
N GLU A 320 9.66 22.09 0.35
CA GLU A 320 10.26 22.91 1.41
C GLU A 320 10.68 22.09 2.63
N VAL A 321 9.83 21.18 3.11
CA VAL A 321 10.14 20.32 4.26
C VAL A 321 11.31 19.38 3.98
N PHE A 322 11.46 18.96 2.71
CA PHE A 322 12.51 18.04 2.28
C PHE A 322 13.65 18.67 1.48
N ALA A 323 13.63 20.01 1.26
CA ALA A 323 14.78 20.72 0.72
C ALA A 323 16.01 20.50 1.62
N CYS A 324 17.10 20.05 1.00
CA CYS A 324 18.40 19.86 1.65
C CYS A 324 19.21 21.15 1.54
#